data_377fe6b11c75bea41ffd0b73c6524556
#
_entry.id   377fe6b11c75bea41ffd0b73c6524556
#
_cell.length_a   1.000
_cell.length_b   1.000
_cell.length_c   1.000
_cell.angle_alpha   90.00
_cell.angle_beta   90.00
_cell.angle_gamma   90.00
#
_symmetry.space_group_name_H-M   'P 1'
#
loop_
_entity.id
_entity.type
_entity.pdbx_description
1 polymer ?
#
loop_
_entity_poly.entity_id
_entity_poly.type
_entity_poly.pdbx_seq_one_letter_code
_entity_poly.pdbx_strand_id
1 'polypeptide(L)'
;DYLFDGATEQSREILDAENMFHTDTSATENYLCYAPSLRNVCVKATKNDTRIFDFERFFADYSRTIYPLFLWYAFSAQLKEESIFTLAEFRASVRLGYADIRHNGENTLAWLSQNVERRRAALERANPKLIDDVEAFGLRLQKRGVEEDNCYLFMHGHTLMDNVVMPVLSAVCDKLRQLSVAKINASKVEGIA
;
A
#
# COMPACT_ATOMS: atom_id res chain seq x y z
N ASP A 1 -8.48 -14.43 4.17
CA ASP A 1 -9.81 -15.03 4.29
C ASP A 1 -10.75 -14.28 5.25
N TYR A 2 -10.24 -13.54 6.24
CA TYR A 2 -11.06 -12.80 7.21
C TYR A 2 -11.82 -11.62 6.60
N LEU A 3 -11.33 -11.04 5.52
CA LEU A 3 -12.05 -10.00 4.77
C LEU A 3 -13.32 -10.56 4.10
N PHE A 4 -13.45 -11.88 3.99
CA PHE A 4 -14.42 -12.55 3.13
C PHE A 4 -15.52 -13.33 3.86
N ASP A 5 -15.90 -12.92 5.06
CA ASP A 5 -17.15 -13.34 5.72
C ASP A 5 -17.33 -14.82 6.04
N GLY A 6 -16.35 -15.47 6.59
CA GLY A 6 -16.59 -16.85 7.00
C GLY A 6 -17.23 -17.67 5.86
N ALA A 7 -16.76 -17.48 4.63
CA ALA A 7 -17.30 -18.10 3.44
C ALA A 7 -17.28 -19.64 3.49
N THR A 8 -16.51 -20.20 4.42
CA THR A 8 -16.47 -21.64 4.70
C THR A 8 -16.82 -21.90 6.16
N GLU A 9 -17.32 -23.12 6.46
CA GLU A 9 -17.58 -23.56 7.83
C GLU A 9 -16.32 -23.47 8.69
N GLN A 10 -15.17 -23.89 8.15
CA GLN A 10 -13.87 -23.78 8.80
C GLN A 10 -13.46 -22.32 9.10
N SER A 11 -13.77 -21.36 8.23
CA SER A 11 -13.49 -19.94 8.49
C SER A 11 -14.34 -19.41 9.65
N ARG A 12 -15.58 -19.88 9.80
CA ARG A 12 -16.46 -19.50 10.92
C ARG A 12 -15.98 -20.09 12.23
N GLU A 13 -15.62 -21.38 12.24
CA GLU A 13 -15.04 -22.03 13.43
C GLU A 13 -13.79 -21.31 13.92
N ILE A 14 -12.94 -20.86 13.00
CA ILE A 14 -11.73 -20.08 13.31
C ILE A 14 -12.11 -18.71 13.88
N LEU A 15 -13.08 -18.00 13.28
CA LEU A 15 -13.52 -16.69 13.74
C LEU A 15 -14.19 -16.72 15.11
N ASP A 16 -14.90 -17.81 15.43
CA ASP A 16 -15.63 -18.00 16.68
C ASP A 16 -14.79 -18.63 17.80
N ALA A 17 -13.55 -19.01 17.52
CA ALA A 17 -12.68 -19.67 18.49
C ALA A 17 -12.18 -18.71 19.58
N GLU A 18 -12.59 -18.93 20.84
CA GLU A 18 -12.28 -18.06 21.99
C GLU A 18 -10.78 -17.87 22.27
N ASN A 19 -9.92 -18.77 21.79
CA ASN A 19 -8.47 -18.74 22.01
C ASN A 19 -7.67 -18.27 20.78
N MET A 20 -8.32 -17.79 19.74
CA MET A 20 -7.67 -17.23 18.56
C MET A 20 -7.76 -15.72 18.53
N PHE A 21 -6.60 -15.08 18.48
CA PHE A 21 -6.51 -13.65 18.20
C PHE A 21 -6.33 -13.44 16.70
N HIS A 22 -7.26 -12.73 16.11
CA HIS A 22 -7.23 -12.43 14.68
C HIS A 22 -6.45 -11.14 14.45
N THR A 23 -5.55 -11.19 13.47
CA THR A 23 -4.92 -9.99 12.95
C THR A 23 -5.82 -9.42 11.85
N ASP A 24 -6.09 -8.12 11.89
CA ASP A 24 -6.97 -7.45 10.89
C ASP A 24 -6.30 -7.33 9.52
N THR A 25 -5.07 -7.82 9.37
CA THR A 25 -4.27 -7.73 8.14
C THR A 25 -3.90 -9.11 7.60
N SER A 26 -3.57 -9.18 6.31
CA SER A 26 -3.27 -10.44 5.61
C SER A 26 -1.95 -11.11 6.03
N ALA A 27 -1.01 -10.35 6.60
CA ALA A 27 0.31 -10.86 6.99
C ALA A 27 1.01 -9.93 8.01
N THR A 28 2.02 -10.45 8.71
CA THR A 28 2.84 -9.68 9.66
C THR A 28 3.52 -8.48 9.01
N GLU A 29 3.91 -8.58 7.73
CA GLU A 29 4.51 -7.51 6.95
C GLU A 29 3.62 -6.27 6.87
N ASN A 30 2.31 -6.43 6.87
CA ASN A 30 1.39 -5.30 6.84
C ASN A 30 1.53 -4.39 8.08
N TYR A 31 1.79 -4.97 9.26
CA TYR A 31 2.09 -4.18 10.47
C TYR A 31 3.42 -3.42 10.36
N LEU A 32 4.44 -4.04 9.75
CA LEU A 32 5.73 -3.39 9.51
C LEU A 32 5.62 -2.25 8.50
N CYS A 33 4.60 -2.29 7.63
CA CYS A 33 4.30 -1.29 6.62
C CYS A 33 3.39 -0.16 7.11
N TYR A 34 3.05 -0.12 8.39
CA TYR A 34 2.19 0.91 8.97
C TYR A 34 2.83 2.30 8.87
N ALA A 35 2.23 3.18 8.08
CA ALA A 35 2.80 4.47 7.68
C ALA A 35 3.33 5.34 8.83
N PRO A 36 2.64 5.51 9.98
CA PRO A 36 3.13 6.28 11.11
C PRO A 36 4.47 5.80 11.69
N SER A 37 4.82 4.51 11.52
CA SER A 37 6.07 3.93 12.03
C SER A 37 7.27 4.14 11.10
N LEU A 38 7.04 4.36 9.80
CA LEU A 38 8.09 4.33 8.77
C LEU A 38 9.12 5.44 8.91
N ARG A 39 8.70 6.62 9.39
CA ARG A 39 9.64 7.69 9.69
C ARG A 39 10.72 7.26 10.68
N ASN A 40 10.33 6.55 11.73
CA ASN A 40 11.28 6.08 12.75
C ASN A 40 12.29 5.08 12.17
N VAL A 41 11.91 4.28 11.18
CA VAL A 41 12.82 3.39 10.45
C VAL A 41 13.89 4.20 9.74
N CYS A 42 13.52 5.27 9.02
CA CYS A 42 14.46 6.15 8.33
C CYS A 42 15.40 6.85 9.32
N VAL A 43 14.88 7.39 10.43
CA VAL A 43 15.69 8.05 11.47
C VAL A 43 16.70 7.08 12.07
N LYS A 44 16.30 5.87 12.40
CA LYS A 44 17.20 4.82 12.93
C LYS A 44 18.30 4.45 11.93
N ALA A 45 17.94 4.31 10.64
CA ALA A 45 18.85 3.88 9.59
C ALA A 45 19.86 4.96 9.17
N THR A 46 19.49 6.24 9.25
CA THR A 46 20.29 7.35 8.71
C THR A 46 20.88 8.26 9.80
N LYS A 47 20.43 8.13 11.04
CA LYS A 47 20.73 9.04 12.16
C LYS A 47 20.40 10.51 11.85
N ASN A 48 19.41 10.73 10.97
CA ASN A 48 18.96 12.05 10.54
C ASN A 48 17.44 12.13 10.73
N ASP A 49 16.99 13.09 11.52
CA ASP A 49 15.58 13.30 11.90
C ASP A 49 14.88 14.40 11.06
N THR A 50 15.55 14.95 10.05
CA THR A 50 14.97 15.97 9.17
C THR A 50 13.69 15.44 8.52
N ARG A 51 12.62 16.19 8.63
CA ARG A 51 11.35 15.84 7.99
C ARG A 51 11.37 16.26 6.53
N ILE A 52 11.47 15.31 5.62
CA ILE A 52 11.51 15.53 4.16
C ILE A 52 10.38 14.81 3.42
N PHE A 53 9.61 13.96 4.13
CA PHE A 53 8.56 13.17 3.54
C PHE A 53 7.48 12.85 4.58
N ASP A 54 6.22 12.94 4.17
CA ASP A 54 5.04 12.59 4.96
C ASP A 54 4.52 11.21 4.53
N PHE A 55 4.90 10.19 5.28
CA PHE A 55 4.51 8.81 4.98
C PHE A 55 3.00 8.59 5.12
N GLU A 56 2.37 9.17 6.14
CA GLU A 56 0.94 8.98 6.38
C GLU A 56 0.13 9.54 5.22
N ARG A 57 0.42 10.78 4.81
CA ARG A 57 -0.23 11.38 3.64
C ARG A 57 0.04 10.58 2.36
N PHE A 58 1.29 10.18 2.12
CA PHE A 58 1.65 9.43 0.91
C PHE A 58 0.92 8.09 0.82
N PHE A 59 0.89 7.32 1.91
CA PHE A 59 0.25 6.00 1.90
C PHE A 59 -1.28 6.08 1.87
N ALA A 60 -1.88 7.14 2.44
CA ALA A 60 -3.30 7.41 2.26
C ALA A 60 -3.63 7.73 0.79
N ASP A 61 -2.83 8.59 0.13
CA ASP A 61 -3.02 8.94 -1.27
C ASP A 61 -2.73 7.76 -2.21
N TYR A 62 -1.69 6.96 -1.92
CA TYR A 62 -1.42 5.69 -2.60
C TYR A 62 -2.62 4.75 -2.49
N SER A 63 -3.16 4.59 -1.30
CA SER A 63 -4.31 3.73 -1.01
C SER A 63 -5.53 4.15 -1.84
N ARG A 64 -5.90 5.44 -1.82
CA ARG A 64 -6.99 5.98 -2.66
C ARG A 64 -6.75 5.71 -4.14
N THR A 65 -5.51 5.86 -4.59
CA THR A 65 -5.15 5.64 -5.99
C THR A 65 -5.39 4.19 -6.42
N ILE A 66 -5.01 3.21 -5.59
CA ILE A 66 -5.12 1.79 -5.95
C ILE A 66 -6.49 1.18 -5.61
N TYR A 67 -7.30 1.84 -4.78
CA TYR A 67 -8.55 1.32 -4.25
C TYR A 67 -9.49 0.68 -5.29
N PRO A 68 -9.70 1.28 -6.48
CA PRO A 68 -10.54 0.66 -7.50
C PRO A 68 -10.03 -0.71 -7.94
N LEU A 69 -8.72 -0.88 -8.12
CA LEU A 69 -8.13 -2.18 -8.49
C LEU A 69 -8.09 -3.16 -7.31
N PHE A 70 -7.92 -2.64 -6.08
CA PHE A 70 -8.01 -3.46 -4.88
C PHE A 70 -9.39 -4.10 -4.75
N LEU A 71 -10.46 -3.37 -5.03
CA LEU A 71 -11.83 -3.91 -5.03
C LEU A 71 -12.00 -5.03 -6.05
N TRP A 72 -11.55 -4.85 -7.29
CA TRP A 72 -11.59 -5.88 -8.33
C TRP A 72 -10.81 -7.13 -7.91
N TYR A 73 -9.60 -6.95 -7.37
CA TYR A 73 -8.77 -8.06 -6.92
C TYR A 73 -9.43 -8.82 -5.75
N ALA A 74 -9.86 -8.11 -4.72
CA ALA A 74 -10.46 -8.71 -3.53
C ALA A 74 -11.80 -9.40 -3.86
N PHE A 75 -12.62 -8.81 -4.75
CA PHE A 75 -13.85 -9.42 -5.24
C PHE A 75 -13.58 -10.71 -6.03
N SER A 76 -12.58 -10.71 -6.93
CA SER A 76 -12.18 -11.91 -7.69
C SER A 76 -11.71 -13.03 -6.77
N ALA A 77 -10.92 -12.69 -5.76
CA ALA A 77 -10.46 -13.64 -4.75
C ALA A 77 -11.61 -14.23 -3.92
N GLN A 78 -12.63 -13.44 -3.58
CA GLN A 78 -13.82 -13.91 -2.89
C GLN A 78 -14.61 -14.91 -3.73
N LEU A 79 -14.79 -14.64 -5.02
CA LEU A 79 -15.49 -15.56 -5.95
C LEU A 79 -14.68 -16.83 -6.23
N LYS A 80 -13.40 -16.88 -5.85
CA LYS A 80 -12.43 -17.92 -6.26
C LYS A 80 -12.27 -18.01 -7.78
N GLU A 81 -12.55 -16.94 -8.48
CA GLU A 81 -12.43 -16.79 -9.94
C GLU A 81 -11.20 -15.96 -10.28
N GLU A 82 -10.01 -16.54 -10.06
CA GLU A 82 -8.73 -15.89 -10.40
C GLU A 82 -8.63 -15.49 -11.88
N SER A 83 -9.47 -16.03 -12.74
CA SER A 83 -9.54 -15.66 -14.15
C SER A 83 -9.97 -14.21 -14.42
N ILE A 84 -10.65 -13.55 -13.47
CA ILE A 84 -11.10 -12.16 -13.62
C ILE A 84 -9.93 -11.18 -13.41
N PHE A 85 -9.24 -11.30 -12.26
CA PHE A 85 -8.10 -10.45 -11.93
C PHE A 85 -7.17 -11.15 -10.93
N THR A 86 -6.04 -11.61 -11.42
CA THR A 86 -5.08 -12.40 -10.63
C THR A 86 -4.28 -11.54 -9.66
N LEU A 87 -3.73 -12.16 -8.61
CA LEU A 87 -2.76 -11.51 -7.73
C LEU A 87 -1.55 -10.96 -8.50
N ALA A 88 -1.05 -11.68 -9.51
CA ALA A 88 0.09 -11.26 -10.31
C ALA A 88 -0.21 -9.99 -11.11
N GLU A 89 -1.39 -9.89 -11.71
CA GLU A 89 -1.84 -8.69 -12.43
C GLU A 89 -2.07 -7.51 -11.50
N PHE A 90 -2.68 -7.74 -10.34
CA PHE A 90 -2.83 -6.71 -9.30
C PHE A 90 -1.46 -6.17 -8.88
N ARG A 91 -0.53 -7.04 -8.49
CA ARG A 91 0.85 -6.69 -8.12
C ARG A 91 1.55 -5.84 -9.19
N ALA A 92 1.48 -6.27 -10.45
CA ALA A 92 2.06 -5.55 -11.57
C ALA A 92 1.45 -4.15 -11.76
N SER A 93 0.16 -3.98 -11.44
CA SER A 93 -0.59 -2.74 -11.62
C SER A 93 -0.34 -1.71 -10.52
N VAL A 94 -0.03 -2.15 -9.27
CA VAL A 94 0.07 -1.27 -8.10
C VAL A 94 1.49 -1.03 -7.61
N ARG A 95 2.49 -1.71 -8.19
CA ARG A 95 3.90 -1.55 -7.81
C ARG A 95 4.43 -0.17 -8.12
N LEU A 96 5.31 0.34 -7.27
CA LEU A 96 6.12 1.52 -7.52
C LEU A 96 7.48 1.07 -8.10
N GLY A 97 7.73 1.30 -9.38
CA GLY A 97 9.02 0.94 -9.99
C GLY A 97 10.17 1.81 -9.48
N TYR A 98 9.90 3.10 -9.29
CA TYR A 98 10.79 4.10 -8.69
C TYR A 98 9.94 5.08 -7.90
N ALA A 99 10.39 5.44 -6.71
CA ALA A 99 9.71 6.42 -5.86
C ALA A 99 10.40 7.79 -5.99
N ASP A 100 9.80 8.71 -6.73
CA ASP A 100 10.16 10.13 -6.69
C ASP A 100 9.52 10.75 -5.44
N ILE A 101 10.33 11.05 -4.42
CA ILE A 101 9.84 11.59 -3.15
C ILE A 101 9.62 13.11 -3.15
N ARG A 102 9.93 13.81 -4.26
CA ARG A 102 9.67 15.25 -4.38
C ARG A 102 8.17 15.51 -4.32
N HIS A 103 7.82 16.65 -3.72
CA HIS A 103 6.42 17.02 -3.51
C HIS A 103 5.60 15.87 -2.88
N ASN A 104 6.20 15.20 -1.91
CA ASN A 104 5.61 14.06 -1.22
C ASN A 104 5.15 12.92 -2.14
N GLY A 105 5.86 12.70 -3.24
CA GLY A 105 5.56 11.58 -4.16
C GLY A 105 4.48 11.85 -5.19
N GLU A 106 4.02 13.09 -5.38
CA GLU A 106 2.93 13.45 -6.30
C GLU A 106 3.15 12.92 -7.73
N ASN A 107 4.37 13.02 -8.27
CA ASN A 107 4.68 12.49 -9.61
C ASN A 107 4.56 10.97 -9.68
N THR A 108 5.00 10.27 -8.64
CA THR A 108 4.89 8.82 -8.53
C THR A 108 3.43 8.39 -8.52
N LEU A 109 2.60 9.05 -7.72
CA LEU A 109 1.16 8.78 -7.62
C LEU A 109 0.41 9.14 -8.90
N ALA A 110 0.76 10.23 -9.57
CA ALA A 110 0.16 10.61 -10.86
C ALA A 110 0.42 9.56 -11.96
N TRP A 111 1.64 9.04 -12.03
CA TRP A 111 1.97 7.94 -12.95
C TRP A 111 1.20 6.66 -12.58
N LEU A 112 1.13 6.31 -11.29
CA LEU A 112 0.38 5.16 -10.80
C LEU A 112 -1.10 5.27 -11.14
N SER A 113 -1.71 6.44 -10.92
CA SER A 113 -3.12 6.72 -11.23
C SER A 113 -3.45 6.44 -12.70
N GLN A 114 -2.60 6.86 -13.64
CA GLN A 114 -2.81 6.58 -15.06
C GLN A 114 -2.82 5.07 -15.37
N ASN A 115 -1.95 4.30 -14.72
CA ASN A 115 -1.90 2.85 -14.89
C ASN A 115 -3.12 2.17 -14.30
N VAL A 116 -3.53 2.59 -13.09
CA VAL A 116 -4.72 2.10 -12.41
C VAL A 116 -5.97 2.35 -13.24
N GLU A 117 -6.19 3.57 -13.72
CA GLU A 117 -7.36 3.91 -14.54
C GLU A 117 -7.40 3.12 -15.84
N ARG A 118 -6.25 2.95 -16.52
CA ARG A 118 -6.18 2.11 -17.73
C ARG A 118 -6.57 0.66 -17.45
N ARG A 119 -6.07 0.11 -16.36
CA ARG A 119 -6.35 -1.28 -15.98
C ARG A 119 -7.79 -1.46 -15.53
N ARG A 120 -8.31 -0.53 -14.72
CA ARG A 120 -9.72 -0.49 -14.30
C ARG A 120 -10.65 -0.49 -15.51
N ALA A 121 -10.45 0.45 -16.45
CA ALA A 121 -11.27 0.53 -17.66
C ALA A 121 -11.21 -0.75 -18.52
N ALA A 122 -10.08 -1.48 -18.51
CA ALA A 122 -9.98 -2.77 -19.18
C ALA A 122 -10.80 -3.86 -18.47
N LEU A 123 -10.77 -3.92 -17.13
CA LEU A 123 -11.56 -4.87 -16.33
C LEU A 123 -13.06 -4.62 -16.48
N GLU A 124 -13.50 -3.37 -16.39
CA GLU A 124 -14.92 -2.98 -16.55
C GLU A 124 -15.46 -3.32 -17.94
N ARG A 125 -14.66 -3.10 -18.99
CA ARG A 125 -15.05 -3.49 -20.36
C ARG A 125 -15.13 -4.99 -20.56
N ALA A 126 -14.24 -5.74 -19.93
CA ALA A 126 -14.23 -7.20 -20.01
C ALA A 126 -15.36 -7.84 -19.18
N ASN A 127 -15.76 -7.19 -18.09
CA ASN A 127 -16.71 -7.73 -17.12
C ASN A 127 -17.83 -6.72 -16.76
N PRO A 128 -18.60 -6.21 -17.74
CA PRO A 128 -19.56 -5.12 -17.50
C PRO A 128 -20.68 -5.52 -16.53
N LYS A 129 -20.98 -6.81 -16.41
CA LYS A 129 -22.03 -7.32 -15.51
C LYS A 129 -21.61 -7.40 -14.04
N LEU A 130 -20.31 -7.28 -13.75
CA LEU A 130 -19.78 -7.39 -12.40
C LEU A 130 -19.54 -6.03 -11.74
N ILE A 131 -19.71 -4.92 -12.45
CA ILE A 131 -19.43 -3.58 -11.95
C ILE A 131 -20.23 -3.28 -10.69
N ASP A 132 -21.55 -3.46 -10.74
CA ASP A 132 -22.46 -3.20 -9.60
C ASP A 132 -22.12 -4.14 -8.40
N ASP A 133 -21.73 -5.38 -8.68
CA ASP A 133 -21.35 -6.34 -7.63
C ASP A 133 -20.04 -5.95 -6.95
N VAL A 134 -19.04 -5.45 -7.71
CA VAL A 134 -17.78 -4.92 -7.16
C VAL A 134 -18.02 -3.68 -6.32
N GLU A 135 -18.89 -2.76 -6.76
CA GLU A 135 -19.26 -1.59 -5.98
C GLU A 135 -19.99 -1.98 -4.68
N ALA A 136 -20.96 -2.87 -4.75
CA ALA A 136 -21.66 -3.40 -3.57
C ALA A 136 -20.69 -4.12 -2.61
N PHE A 137 -19.69 -4.81 -3.14
CA PHE A 137 -18.62 -5.43 -2.36
C PHE A 137 -17.78 -4.37 -1.63
N GLY A 138 -17.41 -3.27 -2.31
CA GLY A 138 -16.71 -2.15 -1.70
C GLY A 138 -17.45 -1.56 -0.50
N LEU A 139 -18.76 -1.36 -0.62
CA LEU A 139 -19.60 -0.89 0.50
C LEU A 139 -19.60 -1.86 1.69
N ARG A 140 -19.51 -3.16 1.44
CA ARG A 140 -19.37 -4.16 2.53
C ARG A 140 -18.02 -4.08 3.22
N LEU A 141 -16.95 -3.87 2.45
CA LEU A 141 -15.59 -3.71 3.01
C LEU A 141 -15.49 -2.45 3.86
N GLN A 142 -16.06 -1.33 3.42
CA GLN A 142 -16.10 -0.08 4.19
C GLN A 142 -16.77 -0.25 5.56
N LYS A 143 -17.87 -1.00 5.63
CA LYS A 143 -18.53 -1.33 6.91
C LYS A 143 -17.65 -2.16 7.86
N ARG A 144 -16.56 -2.72 7.37
CA ARG A 144 -15.55 -3.48 8.12
C ARG A 144 -14.28 -2.71 8.38
N GLY A 145 -14.26 -1.42 8.06
CA GLY A 145 -13.12 -0.55 8.28
C GLY A 145 -12.07 -0.61 7.18
N VAL A 146 -12.34 -1.26 6.04
CA VAL A 146 -11.46 -1.20 4.85
C VAL A 146 -11.91 -0.04 3.99
N GLU A 147 -11.22 1.08 4.11
CA GLU A 147 -11.55 2.35 3.47
C GLU A 147 -10.57 2.68 2.34
N GLU A 148 -10.88 3.72 1.56
CA GLU A 148 -10.06 4.14 0.43
C GLU A 148 -8.65 4.54 0.86
N ASP A 149 -8.46 5.12 2.03
CA ASP A 149 -7.17 5.63 2.51
C ASP A 149 -6.34 4.61 3.31
N ASN A 150 -6.91 3.44 3.62
CA ASN A 150 -6.22 2.40 4.39
C ASN A 150 -6.14 1.03 3.68
N CYS A 151 -6.73 0.87 2.50
CA CYS A 151 -6.78 -0.43 1.81
C CYS A 151 -5.39 -1.03 1.54
N TYR A 152 -4.33 -0.23 1.51
CA TYR A 152 -2.96 -0.70 1.38
C TYR A 152 -2.57 -1.69 2.49
N LEU A 153 -3.13 -1.55 3.70
CA LEU A 153 -2.86 -2.47 4.82
C LEU A 153 -3.49 -3.86 4.63
N PHE A 154 -4.44 -4.00 3.70
CA PHE A 154 -5.17 -5.23 3.45
C PHE A 154 -4.73 -5.96 2.17
N MET A 155 -3.78 -5.41 1.44
CA MET A 155 -3.17 -6.10 0.30
C MET A 155 -2.14 -7.13 0.78
N HIS A 156 -1.73 -8.03 -0.11
CA HIS A 156 -0.74 -9.06 0.20
C HIS A 156 0.57 -8.45 0.73
N GLY A 157 1.00 -8.87 1.94
CA GLY A 157 2.07 -8.23 2.71
C GLY A 157 3.40 -8.11 1.97
N HIS A 158 3.90 -9.18 1.33
CA HIS A 158 5.12 -9.11 0.52
C HIS A 158 4.99 -8.14 -0.66
N THR A 159 3.80 -8.06 -1.28
CA THR A 159 3.55 -7.08 -2.34
C THR A 159 3.68 -5.66 -1.83
N LEU A 160 3.08 -5.38 -0.69
CA LEU A 160 3.16 -4.07 -0.05
C LEU A 160 4.61 -3.73 0.33
N MET A 161 5.28 -4.64 1.05
CA MET A 161 6.65 -4.43 1.51
C MET A 161 7.62 -4.20 0.35
N ASP A 162 7.71 -5.17 -0.58
CA ASP A 162 8.78 -5.18 -1.59
C ASP A 162 8.54 -4.19 -2.72
N ASN A 163 7.28 -4.03 -3.13
CA ASN A 163 6.95 -3.26 -4.32
C ASN A 163 6.50 -1.81 -4.05
N VAL A 164 6.25 -1.46 -2.78
CA VAL A 164 5.74 -0.13 -2.41
C VAL A 164 6.57 0.49 -1.29
N VAL A 165 6.62 -0.14 -0.11
CA VAL A 165 7.24 0.46 1.07
C VAL A 165 8.76 0.58 0.92
N MET A 166 9.43 -0.49 0.50
CA MET A 166 10.89 -0.49 0.36
C MET A 166 11.42 0.51 -0.67
N PRO A 167 10.82 0.69 -1.87
CA PRO A 167 11.20 1.76 -2.79
C PRO A 167 11.11 3.16 -2.18
N VAL A 168 10.04 3.45 -1.43
CA VAL A 168 9.84 4.75 -0.78
C VAL A 168 10.85 4.96 0.36
N LEU A 169 11.00 3.96 1.26
CA LEU A 169 11.98 4.01 2.34
C LEU A 169 13.40 4.23 1.82
N SER A 170 13.80 3.50 0.77
CA SER A 170 15.12 3.65 0.17
C SER A 170 15.35 5.06 -0.35
N ALA A 171 14.40 5.60 -1.11
CA ALA A 171 14.49 6.95 -1.65
C ALA A 171 14.59 8.04 -0.55
N VAL A 172 13.78 7.91 0.52
CA VAL A 172 13.83 8.82 1.68
C VAL A 172 15.15 8.69 2.43
N CYS A 173 15.61 7.47 2.71
CA CYS A 173 16.88 7.24 3.39
C CYS A 173 18.09 7.79 2.60
N ASP A 174 18.10 7.60 1.29
CA ASP A 174 19.18 8.10 0.43
C ASP A 174 19.21 9.64 0.42
N LYS A 175 18.05 10.27 0.38
CA LYS A 175 17.96 11.73 0.48
C LYS A 175 18.43 12.24 1.85
N LEU A 176 18.09 11.58 2.95
CA LEU A 176 18.54 11.92 4.29
C LEU A 176 20.07 11.80 4.44
N ARG A 177 20.67 10.73 3.86
CA ARG A 177 22.14 10.57 3.82
C ARG A 177 22.83 11.70 3.04
N GLN A 178 22.29 12.05 1.86
CA GLN A 178 22.79 13.19 1.06
C GLN A 178 22.76 14.50 1.86
N LEU A 179 21.69 14.79 2.59
CA LEU A 179 21.57 15.97 3.43
C LEU A 179 22.60 15.97 4.57
N SER A 180 22.87 14.82 5.18
CA SER A 180 23.88 14.69 6.23
C SER A 180 25.29 14.98 5.69
N VAL A 181 25.64 14.45 4.52
CA VAL A 181 26.92 14.71 3.87
C VAL A 181 27.07 16.21 3.52
N ALA A 182 26.02 16.81 2.98
CA ALA A 182 26.03 18.25 2.65
C ALA A 182 26.24 19.13 3.88
N LYS A 183 25.61 18.82 5.02
CA LYS A 183 25.83 19.53 6.29
C LYS A 183 27.27 19.42 6.76
N ILE A 184 27.88 18.22 6.76
CA ILE A 184 29.27 18.00 7.16
C ILE A 184 30.24 18.81 6.28
N ASN A 185 30.02 18.84 4.97
CA ASN A 185 30.86 19.58 4.05
C ASN A 185 30.75 21.10 4.25
N ALA A 186 29.54 21.62 4.48
CA ALA A 186 29.34 23.04 4.79
C ALA A 186 30.10 23.46 6.08
N SER A 187 29.95 22.65 7.15
CA SER A 187 30.65 22.94 8.42
C SER A 187 32.19 22.91 8.29
N LYS A 188 32.74 22.07 7.40
CA LYS A 188 34.20 22.05 7.13
C LYS A 188 34.68 23.30 6.41
N VAL A 189 33.87 23.87 5.53
CA VAL A 189 34.21 25.10 4.80
C VAL A 189 34.16 26.30 5.73
N GLU A 190 33.16 26.38 6.60
CA GLU A 190 33.05 27.48 7.59
C GLU A 190 34.13 27.42 8.68
N GLY A 191 34.64 26.25 9.02
CA GLY A 191 35.73 26.08 10.02
C GLY A 191 37.15 26.33 9.51
N ILE A 192 37.30 26.60 8.20
CA ILE A 192 38.59 26.94 7.56
C ILE A 192 38.72 28.47 7.31
N ALA A 193 37.65 29.24 7.50
CA ALA A 193 37.64 30.69 7.41
C ALA A 193 37.82 31.32 8.80
#